data_b7cd46db1e180cf531adc8762ac2e192
#
_entry.id   b7cd46db1e180cf531adc8762ac2e192
#
_cell.length_a   1.000
_cell.length_b   1.000
_cell.length_c   1.000
_cell.angle_alpha   90.00
_cell.angle_beta   90.00
_cell.angle_gamma   90.00
#
_symmetry.space_group_name_H-M   'P 1'
#
loop_
_entity.id
_entity.type
_entity.pdbx_description
1 polymer ?
#
loop_
_entity_poly.entity_id
_entity_poly.type
_entity_poly.pdbx_seq_one_letter_code
_entity_poly.pdbx_strand_id
1 'polypeptide(L)'
;MSNKPNLQNISKLGCFTLLPDFQSLTISGQDVKTFLQAQLTNDLTQLTPGLSQKQAILNRQAQIQTMFALYNCSSNETLAFKLIAPLNSIQQTYTILAKQIFNAKVKLTIDQDSEYLLVQGLNFLDAIAYALNLSLYDTVKLFNHHCGKFVMFDTEISYYKEEYFNDTTIILAIPAKNLAEISDYLSTIFLKFNLIHVNFADWQNLFVEWGYPQFNLDFNHQNNLLETSLDNDYVSSNKGCFPGQEFLTRVKTHNSVARAMFGIILNENLEAKLNYTGAKLIIDNNEIGEITSYIHSSMLNKFVCLTLLNKEYRINDKVIKFTLKSGDYLKEFSGTTTRLPFLKTNASSQANILVNQAVKKYLNTKDVNEINQAINLLTKALYLEPHNEDTYESLAVILDKNDRQDEAIKVIQDLIKINPDSVMAHTNLSIFYMQKGFIELAENEKAISTSLRMTAAVKDMKPTRPDQTETKRRLNMFLEVLAIDSNDPLANIGAGSCFYELEQFTEAIPYLLKNLSLKPNNLDAYFTLSQCYLKTANYRQAEDFIQRGLILANQRNDLAKINSFELLSNEIKNSNV
;
A
#
# COMPACT_ATOMS: atom_id res chain seq x y z
N MET A 1 13.01 -26.21 34.41
CA MET A 1 12.00 -26.09 33.33
C MET A 1 12.04 -24.64 32.91
N SER A 2 12.75 -24.29 31.83
CA SER A 2 12.75 -22.92 31.31
C SER A 2 11.34 -22.62 30.81
N ASN A 3 10.69 -21.61 31.39
CA ASN A 3 9.42 -21.09 30.88
C ASN A 3 9.67 -20.65 29.42
N LYS A 4 9.32 -21.50 28.44
CA LYS A 4 9.29 -21.05 27.04
C LYS A 4 8.30 -19.88 26.96
N PRO A 5 8.67 -18.77 26.39
CA PRO A 5 7.76 -17.64 26.24
C PRO A 5 6.52 -18.08 25.48
N ASN A 6 5.35 -17.70 25.96
CA ASN A 6 4.08 -18.03 25.31
C ASN A 6 3.98 -17.22 24.01
N LEU A 7 3.95 -17.91 22.86
CA LEU A 7 3.88 -17.28 21.52
C LEU A 7 2.68 -16.32 21.40
N GLN A 8 1.56 -16.61 22.06
CA GLN A 8 0.40 -15.72 22.11
C GLN A 8 0.74 -14.36 22.75
N ASN A 9 1.56 -14.36 23.81
CA ASN A 9 2.00 -13.13 24.45
C ASN A 9 2.95 -12.36 23.53
N ILE A 10 3.84 -13.06 22.84
CA ILE A 10 4.77 -12.44 21.87
C ILE A 10 3.99 -11.74 20.75
N SER A 11 3.03 -12.43 20.13
CA SER A 11 2.19 -11.85 19.06
C SER A 11 1.37 -10.65 19.53
N LYS A 12 1.00 -10.59 20.83
CA LYS A 12 0.19 -9.51 21.39
C LYS A 12 1.01 -8.32 21.88
N LEU A 13 2.13 -8.59 22.55
CA LEU A 13 2.94 -7.58 23.23
C LEU A 13 4.14 -7.14 22.41
N GLY A 14 4.62 -8.01 21.52
CA GLY A 14 5.88 -7.86 20.79
C GLY A 14 7.05 -8.49 21.54
N CYS A 15 8.18 -8.55 20.82
CA CYS A 15 9.43 -9.13 21.37
C CYS A 15 10.66 -8.42 20.85
N PHE A 16 11.80 -8.74 21.44
CA PHE A 16 13.11 -8.31 20.97
C PHE A 16 14.16 -9.40 21.17
N THR A 17 15.18 -9.40 20.30
CA THR A 17 16.29 -10.35 20.34
C THR A 17 17.51 -9.83 19.58
N LEU A 18 18.71 -10.23 19.97
CA LEU A 18 19.88 -10.04 19.13
C LEU A 18 19.84 -11.05 17.97
N LEU A 19 20.27 -10.61 16.79
CA LEU A 19 20.38 -11.44 15.60
C LEU A 19 21.82 -11.99 15.51
N PRO A 20 22.04 -13.26 15.83
CA PRO A 20 23.38 -13.84 15.78
C PRO A 20 23.84 -13.96 14.33
N ASP A 21 25.11 -13.67 14.09
CA ASP A 21 25.77 -13.83 12.78
C ASP A 21 25.10 -13.08 11.61
N PHE A 22 24.36 -12.01 11.89
CA PHE A 22 23.82 -11.14 10.85
C PHE A 22 24.86 -10.13 10.41
N GLN A 23 24.85 -9.80 9.13
CA GLN A 23 25.66 -8.73 8.55
C GLN A 23 24.87 -7.94 7.53
N SER A 24 25.39 -6.81 7.07
CA SER A 24 24.83 -6.11 5.94
C SER A 24 25.79 -6.03 4.76
N LEU A 25 25.22 -6.07 3.54
CA LEU A 25 25.91 -5.81 2.30
C LEU A 25 25.43 -4.50 1.73
N THR A 26 26.34 -3.53 1.60
CA THR A 26 26.09 -2.26 0.91
C THR A 26 26.54 -2.38 -0.53
N ILE A 27 25.67 -2.00 -1.47
CA ILE A 27 25.88 -2.00 -2.92
C ILE A 27 25.75 -0.57 -3.41
N SER A 28 26.81 0.04 -3.89
CA SER A 28 26.86 1.46 -4.25
C SER A 28 27.58 1.71 -5.57
N GLY A 29 27.43 2.89 -6.13
CA GLY A 29 28.10 3.31 -7.36
C GLY A 29 27.14 3.89 -8.40
N GLN A 30 27.71 4.50 -9.44
CA GLN A 30 26.93 5.19 -10.48
C GLN A 30 25.97 4.25 -11.23
N ASP A 31 26.37 3.01 -11.47
CA ASP A 31 25.62 2.05 -12.29
C ASP A 31 24.78 1.09 -11.42
N VAL A 32 24.73 1.28 -10.08
CA VAL A 32 24.17 0.29 -9.14
C VAL A 32 22.70 -0.02 -9.44
N LYS A 33 21.87 0.97 -9.77
CA LYS A 33 20.43 0.75 -10.04
C LYS A 33 20.24 -0.09 -11.30
N THR A 34 20.93 0.25 -12.38
CA THR A 34 20.87 -0.49 -13.64
C THR A 34 21.43 -1.91 -13.48
N PHE A 35 22.54 -2.05 -12.76
CA PHE A 35 23.15 -3.34 -12.46
C PHE A 35 22.19 -4.25 -11.69
N LEU A 36 21.65 -3.77 -10.57
CA LEU A 36 20.71 -4.53 -9.74
C LEU A 36 19.40 -4.82 -10.48
N GLN A 37 18.91 -3.89 -11.30
CA GLN A 37 17.71 -4.09 -12.12
C GLN A 37 17.86 -5.30 -13.06
N ALA A 38 19.05 -5.60 -13.54
CA ALA A 38 19.31 -6.74 -14.41
C ALA A 38 19.48 -8.07 -13.65
N GLN A 39 19.79 -8.05 -12.35
CA GLN A 39 20.09 -9.24 -11.55
C GLN A 39 18.94 -9.73 -10.66
N LEU A 40 18.10 -8.80 -10.20
CA LEU A 40 17.08 -9.04 -9.20
C LEU A 40 15.71 -9.29 -9.81
N THR A 41 14.79 -9.88 -9.08
CA THR A 41 13.47 -10.30 -9.57
C THR A 41 12.38 -9.22 -9.52
N ASN A 42 12.47 -8.27 -8.60
CA ASN A 42 11.51 -7.17 -8.50
C ASN A 42 12.01 -5.88 -9.16
N ASP A 43 11.08 -5.01 -9.55
CA ASP A 43 11.35 -3.77 -10.28
C ASP A 43 11.84 -2.67 -9.35
N LEU A 44 13.09 -2.23 -9.53
CA LEU A 44 13.72 -1.17 -8.75
C LEU A 44 13.33 0.24 -9.21
N THR A 45 12.59 0.40 -10.30
CA THR A 45 12.20 1.74 -10.79
C THR A 45 11.33 2.47 -9.78
N GLN A 46 10.49 1.74 -9.06
CA GLN A 46 9.58 2.25 -8.03
C GLN A 46 10.22 2.31 -6.63
N LEU A 47 11.42 1.76 -6.46
CA LEU A 47 12.09 1.75 -5.15
C LEU A 47 12.79 3.10 -4.91
N THR A 48 12.06 4.02 -4.27
CA THR A 48 12.57 5.36 -3.92
C THR A 48 13.42 5.32 -2.63
N PRO A 49 14.27 6.34 -2.37
CA PRO A 49 15.04 6.43 -1.15
C PRO A 49 14.18 6.32 0.11
N GLY A 50 14.66 5.58 1.11
CA GLY A 50 13.95 5.31 2.36
C GLY A 50 12.98 4.13 2.30
N LEU A 51 12.73 3.54 1.13
CA LEU A 51 11.87 2.36 0.99
C LEU A 51 12.67 1.05 0.86
N SER A 52 11.99 -0.07 1.03
CA SER A 52 12.54 -1.41 0.79
C SER A 52 11.64 -2.22 -0.12
N GLN A 53 12.20 -3.28 -0.68
CA GLN A 53 11.48 -4.22 -1.53
C GLN A 53 12.09 -5.60 -1.39
N LYS A 54 11.26 -6.65 -1.32
CA LYS A 54 11.71 -8.04 -1.31
C LYS A 54 12.29 -8.42 -2.67
N GLN A 55 13.41 -9.14 -2.67
CA GLN A 55 14.17 -9.49 -3.86
C GLN A 55 14.65 -10.93 -3.79
N ALA A 56 14.77 -11.57 -4.95
CA ALA A 56 15.50 -12.82 -5.10
C ALA A 56 16.53 -12.71 -6.22
N ILE A 57 17.58 -13.52 -6.13
CA ILE A 57 18.47 -13.80 -7.24
C ILE A 57 18.21 -15.25 -7.65
N LEU A 58 17.96 -15.46 -8.94
CA LEU A 58 17.66 -16.76 -9.51
C LEU A 58 18.73 -17.20 -10.50
N ASN A 59 18.84 -18.49 -10.69
CA ASN A 59 19.56 -19.03 -11.84
C ASN A 59 18.65 -19.11 -13.09
N ARG A 60 19.19 -19.59 -14.22
CA ARG A 60 18.45 -19.71 -15.48
C ARG A 60 17.26 -20.67 -15.42
N GLN A 61 17.27 -21.63 -14.49
CA GLN A 61 16.19 -22.58 -14.22
C GLN A 61 15.18 -22.03 -13.19
N ALA A 62 15.26 -20.75 -12.86
CA ALA A 62 14.46 -20.08 -11.84
C ALA A 62 14.61 -20.67 -10.43
N GLN A 63 15.68 -21.43 -10.15
CA GLN A 63 16.01 -21.88 -8.82
C GLN A 63 16.58 -20.72 -8.00
N ILE A 64 16.20 -20.68 -6.75
CA ILE A 64 16.56 -19.60 -5.82
C ILE A 64 18.04 -19.72 -5.48
N GLN A 65 18.79 -18.65 -5.70
CA GLN A 65 20.16 -18.53 -5.23
C GLN A 65 20.23 -17.83 -3.88
N THR A 66 19.46 -16.77 -3.71
CA THR A 66 19.32 -16.03 -2.45
C THR A 66 18.05 -15.20 -2.44
N MET A 67 17.53 -14.88 -1.24
CA MET A 67 16.35 -14.05 -1.01
C MET A 67 16.63 -13.07 0.13
N PHE A 68 16.19 -11.81 -0.03
CA PHE A 68 16.43 -10.75 0.95
C PHE A 68 15.49 -9.56 0.76
N ALA A 69 15.40 -8.69 1.77
CA ALA A 69 14.87 -7.35 1.63
C ALA A 69 16.01 -6.41 1.17
N LEU A 70 15.76 -5.61 0.14
CA LEU A 70 16.68 -4.60 -0.37
C LEU A 70 16.18 -3.21 0.00
N TYR A 71 16.99 -2.46 0.73
CA TYR A 71 16.71 -1.12 1.19
C TYR A 71 17.39 -0.09 0.30
N ASN A 72 16.65 0.92 -0.16
CA ASN A 72 17.25 2.06 -0.86
C ASN A 72 17.71 3.10 0.16
N CYS A 73 18.97 3.05 0.51
CA CYS A 73 19.64 3.97 1.45
C CYS A 73 20.31 5.15 0.76
N SER A 74 19.92 5.46 -0.50
CA SER A 74 20.50 6.55 -1.29
C SER A 74 20.24 7.91 -0.66
N SER A 75 21.22 8.80 -0.77
CA SER A 75 21.13 10.22 -0.45
C SER A 75 21.27 11.05 -1.71
N ASN A 76 21.19 12.38 -1.58
CA ASN A 76 21.40 13.29 -2.72
C ASN A 76 22.78 13.16 -3.39
N GLU A 77 23.78 12.70 -2.63
CA GLU A 77 25.17 12.60 -3.09
C GLU A 77 25.57 11.18 -3.50
N THR A 78 24.93 10.15 -2.93
CA THR A 78 25.35 8.76 -3.13
C THR A 78 24.16 7.84 -3.40
N LEU A 79 24.29 7.04 -4.45
CA LEU A 79 23.37 5.98 -4.78
C LEU A 79 23.81 4.70 -4.06
N ALA A 80 23.03 4.22 -3.10
CA ALA A 80 23.38 3.07 -2.27
C ALA A 80 22.15 2.23 -1.91
N PHE A 81 22.29 0.93 -2.07
CA PHE A 81 21.33 -0.07 -1.61
C PHE A 81 21.97 -0.94 -0.53
N LYS A 82 21.16 -1.38 0.41
CA LYS A 82 21.65 -2.25 1.48
C LYS A 82 20.72 -3.44 1.68
N LEU A 83 21.27 -4.57 2.05
CA LEU A 83 20.53 -5.74 2.52
C LEU A 83 21.14 -6.24 3.82
N ILE A 84 20.32 -6.87 4.66
CA ILE A 84 20.72 -7.45 5.94
C ILE A 84 20.25 -8.90 5.95
N ALA A 85 21.16 -9.81 6.29
CA ALA A 85 20.87 -11.24 6.32
C ALA A 85 21.92 -11.98 7.17
N PRO A 86 21.71 -13.26 7.47
CA PRO A 86 22.76 -14.10 8.06
C PRO A 86 24.03 -14.11 7.18
N LEU A 87 25.19 -14.16 7.84
CA LEU A 87 26.52 -14.08 7.22
C LEU A 87 26.67 -14.96 5.98
N ASN A 88 26.22 -16.21 6.05
CA ASN A 88 26.30 -17.15 4.92
C ASN A 88 25.52 -16.63 3.68
N SER A 89 24.33 -16.07 3.90
CA SER A 89 23.52 -15.48 2.81
C SER A 89 24.16 -14.20 2.26
N ILE A 90 24.78 -13.39 3.10
CA ILE A 90 25.54 -12.19 2.69
C ILE A 90 26.72 -12.59 1.82
N GLN A 91 27.53 -13.56 2.24
CA GLN A 91 28.70 -14.03 1.49
C GLN A 91 28.30 -14.67 0.14
N GLN A 92 27.22 -15.44 0.13
CA GLN A 92 26.67 -16.02 -1.10
C GLN A 92 26.20 -14.90 -2.05
N THR A 93 25.42 -13.95 -1.58
CA THR A 93 24.93 -12.81 -2.37
C THR A 93 26.09 -11.97 -2.91
N TYR A 94 27.07 -11.65 -2.05
CA TYR A 94 28.32 -10.97 -2.46
C TYR A 94 29.01 -11.71 -3.61
N THR A 95 29.23 -13.02 -3.45
CA THR A 95 29.93 -13.84 -4.44
C THR A 95 29.19 -13.89 -5.78
N ILE A 96 27.86 -14.00 -5.75
CA ILE A 96 27.05 -14.01 -6.97
C ILE A 96 27.13 -12.67 -7.69
N LEU A 97 26.91 -11.56 -6.97
CA LEU A 97 26.92 -10.23 -7.56
C LEU A 97 28.32 -9.83 -8.04
N ALA A 98 29.37 -10.13 -7.28
CA ALA A 98 30.75 -9.83 -7.66
C ALA A 98 31.15 -10.45 -9.00
N LYS A 99 30.69 -11.67 -9.27
CA LYS A 99 30.93 -12.35 -10.55
C LYS A 99 30.24 -11.70 -11.75
N GLN A 100 29.23 -10.87 -11.52
CA GLN A 100 28.48 -10.18 -12.57
C GLN A 100 28.96 -8.75 -12.84
N ILE A 101 29.86 -8.23 -11.99
CA ILE A 101 30.46 -6.90 -12.18
C ILE A 101 31.63 -7.02 -13.16
N PHE A 102 31.41 -6.61 -14.43
CA PHE A 102 32.48 -6.54 -15.44
C PHE A 102 33.00 -5.10 -15.59
N ASN A 103 32.21 -4.25 -16.23
CA ASN A 103 32.55 -2.83 -16.48
C ASN A 103 31.66 -1.85 -15.70
N ALA A 104 30.71 -2.33 -14.92
CA ALA A 104 29.81 -1.49 -14.17
C ALA A 104 30.53 -0.83 -12.97
N LYS A 105 30.29 0.46 -12.77
CA LYS A 105 30.83 1.22 -11.64
C LYS A 105 30.01 0.91 -10.38
N VAL A 106 30.20 -0.30 -9.87
CA VAL A 106 29.50 -0.83 -8.69
C VAL A 106 30.53 -1.31 -7.66
N LYS A 107 30.32 -0.96 -6.41
CA LYS A 107 31.12 -1.38 -5.27
C LYS A 107 30.25 -2.18 -4.30
N LEU A 108 30.75 -3.34 -3.86
CA LEU A 108 30.16 -4.18 -2.83
C LEU A 108 30.99 -4.04 -1.54
N THR A 109 30.34 -3.77 -0.42
CA THR A 109 31.00 -3.61 0.88
C THR A 109 30.19 -4.33 1.96
N ILE A 110 30.81 -5.32 2.61
CA ILE A 110 30.21 -6.01 3.76
C ILE A 110 30.57 -5.20 5.02
N ASP A 111 29.55 -4.89 5.83
CA ASP A 111 29.71 -4.25 7.13
C ASP A 111 30.00 -5.34 8.19
N GLN A 112 31.15 -5.22 8.84
CA GLN A 112 31.61 -6.12 9.90
C GLN A 112 31.61 -5.45 11.29
N ASP A 113 31.29 -4.16 11.34
CA ASP A 113 31.43 -3.33 12.53
C ASP A 113 30.09 -3.09 13.26
N SER A 114 29.00 -3.63 12.73
CA SER A 114 27.64 -3.49 13.29
C SER A 114 27.11 -4.82 13.81
N GLU A 115 26.41 -4.75 14.92
CA GLU A 115 25.60 -5.82 15.49
C GLU A 115 24.11 -5.46 15.35
N TYR A 116 23.26 -6.46 15.33
CA TYR A 116 21.85 -6.26 14.96
C TYR A 116 20.93 -6.66 16.10
N LEU A 117 20.11 -5.69 16.57
CA LEU A 117 19.05 -5.90 17.55
C LEU A 117 17.69 -5.83 16.83
N LEU A 118 16.95 -6.92 16.88
CA LEU A 118 15.61 -6.99 16.34
C LEU A 118 14.58 -6.62 17.40
N VAL A 119 13.59 -5.83 17.03
CA VAL A 119 12.40 -5.55 17.84
C VAL A 119 11.15 -5.64 16.98
N GLN A 120 10.09 -6.23 17.53
CA GLN A 120 8.84 -6.50 16.82
C GLN A 120 7.64 -6.17 17.70
N GLY A 121 6.53 -5.74 17.04
CA GLY A 121 5.27 -5.40 17.69
C GLY A 121 5.14 -3.92 18.06
N LEU A 122 3.92 -3.39 18.08
CA LEU A 122 3.63 -1.95 18.16
C LEU A 122 4.11 -1.25 19.46
N ASN A 123 4.38 -2.03 20.52
CA ASN A 123 4.87 -1.46 21.79
C ASN A 123 6.28 -0.90 21.67
N PHE A 124 7.04 -1.26 20.61
CA PHE A 124 8.36 -0.68 20.39
C PHE A 124 8.30 0.83 20.13
N LEU A 125 7.20 1.33 19.56
CA LEU A 125 7.03 2.77 19.31
C LEU A 125 7.01 3.57 20.60
N ASP A 126 6.28 3.11 21.62
CA ASP A 126 6.25 3.75 22.94
C ASP A 126 7.62 3.65 23.62
N ALA A 127 8.27 2.50 23.49
CA ALA A 127 9.59 2.26 24.08
C ALA A 127 10.66 3.17 23.46
N ILE A 128 10.70 3.30 22.13
CA ILE A 128 11.65 4.19 21.46
C ILE A 128 11.29 5.66 21.67
N ALA A 129 10.01 6.03 21.67
CA ALA A 129 9.57 7.39 22.02
C ALA A 129 10.12 7.81 23.39
N TYR A 130 10.00 6.92 24.39
CA TYR A 130 10.57 7.13 25.71
C TYR A 130 12.10 7.20 25.68
N ALA A 131 12.77 6.28 24.99
CA ALA A 131 14.22 6.21 24.91
C ALA A 131 14.84 7.45 24.26
N LEU A 132 14.20 8.02 23.26
CA LEU A 132 14.66 9.20 22.51
C LEU A 132 14.09 10.52 23.03
N ASN A 133 13.23 10.48 24.05
CA ASN A 133 12.49 11.64 24.56
C ASN A 133 11.71 12.37 23.44
N LEU A 134 11.06 11.61 22.58
CA LEU A 134 10.22 12.10 21.49
C LEU A 134 8.73 11.91 21.80
N SER A 135 7.88 12.68 21.13
CA SER A 135 6.46 12.35 21.09
C SER A 135 6.24 11.02 20.33
N LEU A 136 5.15 10.31 20.64
CA LEU A 136 4.83 9.08 19.91
C LEU A 136 4.60 9.38 18.40
N TYR A 137 3.99 10.54 18.10
CA TYR A 137 3.77 10.98 16.72
C TYR A 137 5.09 11.21 15.95
N ASP A 138 6.07 11.86 16.58
CA ASP A 138 7.39 12.07 15.96
C ASP A 138 8.15 10.74 15.80
N THR A 139 7.97 9.82 16.74
CA THR A 139 8.53 8.47 16.63
C THR A 139 7.91 7.70 15.46
N VAL A 140 6.58 7.76 15.28
CA VAL A 140 5.92 7.16 14.13
C VAL A 140 6.45 7.75 12.82
N LYS A 141 6.64 9.07 12.75
CA LYS A 141 7.25 9.72 11.58
C LYS A 141 8.68 9.26 11.31
N LEU A 142 9.48 9.08 12.35
CA LEU A 142 10.84 8.57 12.24
C LEU A 142 10.85 7.20 11.53
N PHE A 143 9.92 6.31 11.88
CA PHE A 143 9.83 4.95 11.33
C PHE A 143 8.82 4.79 10.17
N ASN A 144 8.33 5.88 9.57
CA ASN A 144 7.51 5.80 8.36
C ASN A 144 8.31 5.31 7.15
N HIS A 145 9.61 5.59 7.11
CA HIS A 145 10.50 5.01 6.11
C HIS A 145 10.91 3.59 6.48
N HIS A 146 11.23 2.78 5.49
CA HIS A 146 11.71 1.40 5.70
C HIS A 146 13.18 1.35 6.11
N CYS A 147 13.94 2.42 5.92
CA CYS A 147 15.29 2.56 6.46
C CYS A 147 15.59 4.03 6.77
N GLY A 148 16.42 4.23 7.79
CA GLY A 148 16.82 5.55 8.24
C GLY A 148 17.82 5.46 9.37
N LYS A 149 18.01 6.59 10.06
CA LYS A 149 18.99 6.73 11.15
C LYS A 149 18.43 7.61 12.25
N PHE A 150 18.89 7.38 13.47
CA PHE A 150 18.69 8.25 14.62
C PHE A 150 19.94 8.24 15.51
N VAL A 151 20.04 9.16 16.44
CA VAL A 151 21.18 9.27 17.36
C VAL A 151 20.73 8.92 18.77
N MET A 152 21.52 8.08 19.45
CA MET A 152 21.38 7.73 20.87
C MET A 152 22.76 7.69 21.49
N PHE A 153 22.98 8.38 22.64
CA PHE A 153 24.26 8.48 23.31
C PHE A 153 25.40 8.86 22.34
N ASP A 154 25.19 9.90 21.53
CA ASP A 154 26.13 10.37 20.50
C ASP A 154 26.50 9.30 19.44
N THR A 155 25.79 8.18 19.42
CA THR A 155 26.00 7.09 18.48
C THR A 155 24.88 7.10 17.42
N GLU A 156 25.26 7.12 16.16
CA GLU A 156 24.34 6.94 15.06
C GLU A 156 23.93 5.47 14.95
N ILE A 157 22.63 5.21 15.04
CA ILE A 157 22.02 3.90 14.88
C ILE A 157 21.21 3.91 13.58
N SER A 158 21.47 2.96 12.69
CA SER A 158 20.65 2.74 11.51
C SER A 158 19.50 1.80 11.84
N TYR A 159 18.34 2.03 11.26
CA TYR A 159 17.21 1.10 11.38
C TYR A 159 16.73 0.62 10.02
N TYR A 160 16.15 -0.59 10.00
CA TYR A 160 15.62 -1.27 8.82
C TYR A 160 14.30 -1.91 9.20
N LYS A 161 13.23 -1.55 8.46
CA LYS A 161 11.87 -2.05 8.69
C LYS A 161 11.60 -3.21 7.75
N GLU A 162 11.19 -4.33 8.29
CA GLU A 162 10.70 -5.47 7.53
C GLU A 162 9.25 -5.77 7.87
N GLU A 163 8.47 -6.17 6.87
CA GLU A 163 7.08 -6.52 7.03
C GLU A 163 6.91 -8.01 6.73
N TYR A 164 6.54 -8.77 7.77
CA TYR A 164 6.18 -10.17 7.67
C TYR A 164 4.70 -10.31 8.02
N PHE A 165 3.84 -10.58 7.02
CA PHE A 165 2.40 -10.77 7.22
C PHE A 165 1.71 -9.73 8.11
N ASN A 166 2.05 -8.45 7.92
CA ASN A 166 1.48 -7.32 8.64
C ASN A 166 1.94 -7.14 10.09
N ASP A 167 2.95 -7.87 10.52
CA ASP A 167 3.66 -7.52 11.75
C ASP A 167 4.94 -6.78 11.41
N THR A 168 5.13 -5.61 12.00
CA THR A 168 6.29 -4.77 11.71
C THR A 168 7.44 -5.18 12.59
N THR A 169 8.53 -5.51 11.94
CA THR A 169 9.81 -5.83 12.54
C THR A 169 10.81 -4.73 12.23
N ILE A 170 11.47 -4.20 13.23
CA ILE A 170 12.56 -3.24 13.10
C ILE A 170 13.88 -3.92 13.47
N ILE A 171 14.86 -3.79 12.60
CA ILE A 171 16.24 -4.21 12.87
C ILE A 171 17.07 -2.96 13.10
N LEU A 172 17.65 -2.84 14.28
CA LEU A 172 18.58 -1.77 14.66
C LEU A 172 20.00 -2.25 14.42
N ALA A 173 20.75 -1.55 13.57
CA ALA A 173 22.18 -1.79 13.38
C ALA A 173 22.95 -0.86 14.34
N ILE A 174 23.58 -1.45 15.32
CA ILE A 174 24.31 -0.77 16.41
C ILE A 174 25.80 -1.01 16.19
N PRO A 175 26.65 0.02 16.18
CA PRO A 175 28.10 -0.18 16.12
C PRO A 175 28.58 -1.10 17.25
N ALA A 176 29.38 -2.13 16.94
CA ALA A 176 29.77 -3.18 17.87
C ALA A 176 30.44 -2.62 19.15
N LYS A 177 31.20 -1.51 19.03
CA LYS A 177 31.85 -0.82 20.16
C LYS A 177 30.85 -0.25 21.18
N ASN A 178 29.61 0.05 20.77
CA ASN A 178 28.57 0.64 21.61
C ASN A 178 27.46 -0.36 21.95
N LEU A 179 27.57 -1.61 21.48
CA LEU A 179 26.51 -2.61 21.59
C LEU A 179 26.07 -2.83 23.04
N ALA A 180 27.02 -3.08 23.95
CA ALA A 180 26.69 -3.42 25.32
C ALA A 180 25.87 -2.31 26.00
N GLU A 181 26.32 -1.06 25.92
CA GLU A 181 25.65 0.09 26.53
C GLU A 181 24.25 0.29 25.95
N ILE A 182 24.14 0.31 24.61
CA ILE A 182 22.87 0.60 23.92
C ILE A 182 21.87 -0.56 24.06
N SER A 183 22.36 -1.82 23.94
CA SER A 183 21.48 -2.99 24.06
C SER A 183 20.94 -3.17 25.47
N ASP A 184 21.75 -2.95 26.50
CA ASP A 184 21.32 -3.04 27.90
C ASP A 184 20.30 -1.95 28.23
N TYR A 185 20.54 -0.73 27.78
CA TYR A 185 19.61 0.38 27.93
C TYR A 185 18.28 0.10 27.22
N LEU A 186 18.32 -0.25 25.94
CA LEU A 186 17.10 -0.56 25.16
C LEU A 186 16.36 -1.77 25.72
N SER A 187 17.06 -2.83 26.12
CA SER A 187 16.44 -4.01 26.73
C SER A 187 15.68 -3.67 28.00
N THR A 188 16.24 -2.81 28.86
CA THR A 188 15.55 -2.34 30.07
C THR A 188 14.28 -1.58 29.73
N ILE A 189 14.32 -0.72 28.72
CA ILE A 189 13.16 0.04 28.28
C ILE A 189 12.13 -0.87 27.60
N PHE A 190 12.54 -1.78 26.73
CA PHE A 190 11.66 -2.72 26.06
C PHE A 190 10.87 -3.56 27.07
N LEU A 191 11.52 -4.07 28.11
CA LEU A 191 10.85 -4.78 29.20
C LEU A 191 9.87 -3.87 29.96
N LYS A 192 10.21 -2.62 30.22
CA LYS A 192 9.31 -1.63 30.84
C LYS A 192 8.02 -1.43 30.03
N PHE A 193 8.10 -1.50 28.70
CA PHE A 193 6.96 -1.37 27.78
C PHE A 193 6.36 -2.72 27.40
N ASN A 194 6.60 -3.78 28.20
CA ASN A 194 6.05 -5.12 28.06
C ASN A 194 6.44 -5.87 26.79
N LEU A 195 7.53 -5.49 26.12
CA LEU A 195 8.12 -6.32 25.09
C LEU A 195 8.84 -7.51 25.76
N ILE A 196 8.80 -8.66 25.09
CA ILE A 196 9.33 -9.91 25.65
C ILE A 196 10.71 -10.19 25.06
N HIS A 197 11.71 -10.38 25.91
CA HIS A 197 13.01 -10.88 25.45
C HIS A 197 12.88 -12.35 25.06
N VAL A 198 13.26 -12.67 23.82
CA VAL A 198 13.25 -14.03 23.28
C VAL A 198 14.62 -14.40 22.74
N ASN A 199 14.93 -15.69 22.64
CA ASN A 199 16.08 -16.11 21.86
C ASN A 199 15.72 -16.14 20.36
N PHE A 200 16.73 -16.15 19.50
CA PHE A 200 16.54 -16.11 18.05
C PHE A 200 15.71 -17.29 17.52
N ALA A 201 15.89 -18.49 18.07
CA ALA A 201 15.14 -19.67 17.65
C ALA A 201 13.64 -19.56 18.01
N ASP A 202 13.31 -19.00 19.19
CA ASP A 202 11.91 -18.77 19.55
C ASP A 202 11.26 -17.69 18.66
N TRP A 203 12.03 -16.67 18.25
CA TRP A 203 11.56 -15.70 17.27
C TRP A 203 11.34 -16.35 15.90
N GLN A 204 12.23 -17.22 15.43
CA GLN A 204 12.03 -17.97 14.17
C GLN A 204 10.76 -18.84 14.19
N ASN A 205 10.36 -19.37 15.36
CA ASN A 205 9.14 -20.13 15.49
C ASN A 205 7.87 -19.32 15.15
N LEU A 206 7.88 -17.99 15.30
CA LEU A 206 6.77 -17.13 14.89
C LEU A 206 6.49 -17.23 13.38
N PHE A 207 7.50 -17.40 12.56
CA PHE A 207 7.32 -17.55 11.10
C PHE A 207 6.50 -18.82 10.79
N VAL A 208 6.73 -19.90 11.52
CA VAL A 208 5.96 -21.14 11.36
C VAL A 208 4.52 -20.92 11.83
N GLU A 209 4.31 -20.23 12.97
CA GLU A 209 2.97 -19.92 13.48
C GLU A 209 2.18 -18.99 12.54
N TRP A 210 2.85 -18.05 11.91
CA TRP A 210 2.24 -17.16 10.91
C TRP A 210 2.01 -17.88 9.57
N GLY A 211 2.75 -18.93 9.28
CA GLY A 211 2.74 -19.61 7.98
C GLY A 211 3.62 -18.88 6.95
N TYR A 212 4.78 -18.36 7.38
CA TYR A 212 5.77 -17.74 6.49
C TYR A 212 6.95 -18.68 6.26
N PRO A 213 7.05 -19.34 5.08
CA PRO A 213 8.16 -20.23 4.79
C PRO A 213 9.48 -19.45 4.71
N GLN A 214 10.55 -20.03 5.26
CA GLN A 214 11.86 -19.40 5.31
C GLN A 214 12.87 -20.10 4.40
N PHE A 215 13.66 -19.31 3.69
CA PHE A 215 14.77 -19.81 2.87
C PHE A 215 15.84 -20.46 3.75
N ASN A 216 16.36 -21.61 3.33
CA ASN A 216 17.28 -22.50 4.03
C ASN A 216 16.68 -23.24 5.26
N LEU A 217 15.40 -23.05 5.57
CA LEU A 217 14.69 -23.83 6.57
C LEU A 217 13.59 -24.68 5.93
N ASP A 218 12.66 -24.05 5.23
CA ASP A 218 11.49 -24.71 4.63
C ASP A 218 11.71 -25.05 3.15
N PHE A 219 12.54 -24.29 2.48
CA PHE A 219 12.95 -24.49 1.09
C PHE A 219 14.38 -23.97 0.89
N ASN A 220 15.04 -24.37 -0.21
CA ASN A 220 16.43 -24.06 -0.46
C ASN A 220 16.71 -23.81 -1.97
N HIS A 221 17.99 -23.75 -2.36
CA HIS A 221 18.43 -23.51 -3.73
C HIS A 221 18.07 -24.61 -4.75
N GLN A 222 17.47 -25.71 -4.32
CA GLN A 222 16.91 -26.72 -5.24
C GLN A 222 15.48 -26.36 -5.67
N ASN A 223 14.81 -25.50 -4.93
CA ASN A 223 13.45 -25.08 -5.21
C ASN A 223 13.42 -23.91 -6.19
N ASN A 224 12.40 -23.86 -7.04
CA ASN A 224 12.10 -22.66 -7.78
C ASN A 224 11.18 -21.72 -6.96
N LEU A 225 11.20 -20.44 -7.30
CA LEU A 225 10.47 -19.43 -6.52
C LEU A 225 8.94 -19.67 -6.48
N LEU A 226 8.36 -20.30 -7.51
CA LEU A 226 6.93 -20.62 -7.53
C LEU A 226 6.54 -21.75 -6.56
N GLU A 227 7.51 -22.54 -6.10
CA GLU A 227 7.28 -23.56 -5.07
C GLU A 227 7.17 -22.98 -3.66
N THR A 228 7.59 -21.74 -3.45
CA THR A 228 7.64 -21.11 -2.10
C THR A 228 6.33 -20.49 -1.64
N SER A 229 5.39 -20.25 -2.55
CA SER A 229 4.18 -19.44 -2.33
C SER A 229 4.45 -17.97 -1.93
N LEU A 230 5.68 -17.49 -2.17
CA LEU A 230 6.12 -16.10 -1.92
C LEU A 230 6.35 -15.31 -3.23
N ASP A 231 6.07 -15.90 -4.39
CA ASP A 231 6.35 -15.30 -5.70
C ASP A 231 5.70 -13.93 -5.90
N ASN A 232 4.52 -13.68 -5.33
CA ASN A 232 3.85 -12.38 -5.45
C ASN A 232 4.62 -11.24 -4.77
N ASP A 233 5.36 -11.53 -3.70
CA ASP A 233 6.14 -10.53 -2.95
C ASP A 233 7.53 -10.32 -3.60
N TYR A 234 8.07 -11.35 -4.23
CA TYR A 234 9.46 -11.39 -4.69
C TYR A 234 9.63 -11.19 -6.20
N VAL A 235 8.56 -11.18 -7.00
CA VAL A 235 8.64 -11.04 -8.47
C VAL A 235 7.68 -9.99 -8.99
N SER A 236 8.19 -9.03 -9.74
CA SER A 236 7.37 -8.10 -10.52
C SER A 236 6.97 -8.72 -11.85
N SER A 237 5.67 -8.69 -12.17
CA SER A 237 5.15 -9.12 -13.47
C SER A 237 5.47 -8.15 -14.62
N ASN A 238 5.75 -6.88 -14.30
CA ASN A 238 5.91 -5.81 -15.29
C ASN A 238 7.37 -5.40 -15.50
N LYS A 239 8.31 -6.12 -14.90
CA LYS A 239 9.74 -5.86 -15.00
C LYS A 239 10.33 -6.38 -16.31
N GLY A 240 11.40 -5.72 -16.79
CA GLY A 240 12.25 -6.22 -17.87
C GLY A 240 13.02 -7.51 -17.51
N CYS A 241 13.82 -8.03 -18.43
CA CYS A 241 14.49 -9.33 -18.30
C CYS A 241 15.40 -9.45 -17.06
N PHE A 242 15.31 -10.60 -16.38
CA PHE A 242 16.22 -11.05 -15.31
C PHE A 242 16.46 -12.56 -15.43
N PRO A 243 17.53 -13.11 -14.81
CA PRO A 243 17.83 -14.55 -14.87
C PRO A 243 16.67 -15.41 -14.37
N GLY A 244 16.24 -16.41 -15.17
CA GLY A 244 15.16 -17.33 -14.82
C GLY A 244 13.74 -16.84 -15.14
N GLN A 245 13.54 -15.60 -15.60
CA GLN A 245 12.21 -15.05 -15.90
C GLN A 245 11.42 -15.88 -16.91
N GLU A 246 12.04 -16.29 -18.00
CA GLU A 246 11.38 -17.09 -19.05
C GLU A 246 10.83 -18.42 -18.49
N PHE A 247 11.63 -19.09 -17.66
CA PHE A 247 11.21 -20.32 -16.99
C PHE A 247 10.02 -20.07 -16.04
N LEU A 248 10.10 -19.04 -15.19
CA LEU A 248 9.01 -18.67 -14.29
C LEU A 248 7.72 -18.36 -15.04
N THR A 249 7.81 -17.56 -16.10
CA THR A 249 6.65 -17.18 -16.92
C THR A 249 6.01 -18.41 -17.54
N ARG A 250 6.80 -19.30 -18.13
CA ARG A 250 6.30 -20.53 -18.73
C ARG A 250 5.60 -21.44 -17.71
N VAL A 251 6.22 -21.67 -16.55
CA VAL A 251 5.66 -22.53 -15.49
C VAL A 251 4.37 -21.91 -14.93
N LYS A 252 4.34 -20.59 -14.74
CA LYS A 252 3.15 -19.86 -14.24
C LYS A 252 2.00 -19.92 -15.25
N THR A 253 2.27 -19.68 -16.53
CA THR A 253 1.26 -19.71 -17.62
C THR A 253 0.62 -21.09 -17.76
N HIS A 254 1.41 -22.15 -17.67
CA HIS A 254 0.90 -23.52 -17.77
C HIS A 254 0.37 -24.07 -16.43
N ASN A 255 0.42 -23.30 -15.36
CA ASN A 255 0.06 -23.75 -14.00
C ASN A 255 0.69 -25.13 -13.66
N SER A 256 1.96 -25.31 -14.01
CA SER A 256 2.66 -26.60 -13.97
C SER A 256 3.55 -26.80 -12.74
N VAL A 257 3.30 -26.02 -11.65
CA VAL A 257 4.02 -26.19 -10.38
C VAL A 257 3.59 -27.50 -9.72
N ALA A 258 4.45 -28.52 -9.75
CA ALA A 258 4.13 -29.86 -9.26
C ALA A 258 3.90 -29.88 -7.74
N ARG A 259 4.74 -29.18 -6.98
CA ARG A 259 4.65 -29.05 -5.52
C ARG A 259 4.94 -27.62 -5.09
N ALA A 260 4.33 -27.17 -4.00
CA ALA A 260 4.63 -25.87 -3.41
C ALA A 260 4.32 -25.86 -1.92
N MET A 261 4.85 -24.83 -1.23
CA MET A 261 4.57 -24.59 0.18
C MET A 261 3.07 -24.38 0.40
N PHE A 262 2.55 -25.11 1.39
CA PHE A 262 1.16 -25.07 1.79
C PHE A 262 1.05 -25.39 3.28
N GLY A 263 -0.02 -24.96 3.93
CA GLY A 263 -0.24 -25.21 5.34
C GLY A 263 -1.10 -26.46 5.59
N ILE A 264 -0.85 -27.14 6.70
CA ILE A 264 -1.77 -28.14 7.26
C ILE A 264 -1.99 -27.81 8.73
N ILE A 265 -3.26 -27.68 9.12
CA ILE A 265 -3.69 -27.54 10.51
C ILE A 265 -4.15 -28.93 10.97
N LEU A 266 -3.41 -29.53 11.91
CA LEU A 266 -3.69 -30.89 12.39
C LEU A 266 -4.88 -30.90 13.34
N ASN A 267 -5.66 -31.98 13.30
CA ASN A 267 -6.72 -32.23 14.26
C ASN A 267 -6.22 -32.96 15.51
N GLU A 268 -5.15 -33.74 15.35
CA GLU A 268 -4.51 -34.52 16.43
C GLU A 268 -3.21 -33.82 16.88
N ASN A 269 -2.82 -34.12 18.12
CA ASN A 269 -1.56 -33.63 18.67
C ASN A 269 -0.39 -34.47 18.20
N LEU A 270 0.73 -33.80 17.90
CA LEU A 270 2.03 -34.43 17.65
C LEU A 270 2.68 -34.86 18.96
N GLU A 271 3.41 -35.96 18.94
CA GLU A 271 4.12 -36.48 20.10
C GLU A 271 5.39 -35.64 20.38
N ALA A 272 5.52 -35.09 21.57
CA ALA A 272 6.56 -34.14 21.94
C ALA A 272 8.01 -34.66 21.83
N LYS A 273 8.18 -36.00 21.76
CA LYS A 273 9.51 -36.63 21.73
C LYS A 273 10.04 -36.89 20.32
N LEU A 274 9.23 -36.67 19.28
CA LEU A 274 9.59 -36.94 17.89
C LEU A 274 9.88 -35.67 17.11
N ASN A 275 10.82 -35.76 16.19
CA ASN A 275 11.04 -34.71 15.20
C ASN A 275 10.28 -35.05 13.91
N TYR A 276 9.42 -34.14 13.49
CA TYR A 276 8.59 -34.31 12.30
C TYR A 276 9.10 -33.50 11.08
N THR A 277 10.18 -32.75 11.23
CA THR A 277 10.81 -32.06 10.08
C THR A 277 11.34 -33.11 9.10
N GLY A 278 10.97 -33.01 7.83
CA GLY A 278 11.28 -34.01 6.79
C GLY A 278 10.34 -35.21 6.77
N ALA A 279 9.35 -35.29 7.70
CA ALA A 279 8.39 -36.38 7.72
C ALA A 279 7.52 -36.37 6.45
N LYS A 280 7.32 -37.57 5.85
CA LYS A 280 6.56 -37.74 4.63
C LYS A 280 5.08 -37.91 4.93
N LEU A 281 4.26 -37.29 4.12
CA LEU A 281 2.81 -37.39 4.11
C LEU A 281 2.40 -38.43 3.05
N ILE A 282 1.67 -39.46 3.44
CA ILE A 282 1.35 -40.60 2.56
C ILE A 282 -0.17 -40.80 2.52
N ILE A 283 -0.76 -40.88 1.33
CA ILE A 283 -2.15 -41.28 1.07
C ILE A 283 -2.11 -42.43 0.05
N ASP A 284 -2.81 -43.53 0.32
CA ASP A 284 -2.88 -44.70 -0.59
C ASP A 284 -1.51 -45.17 -1.08
N ASN A 285 -0.54 -45.26 -0.18
CA ASN A 285 0.87 -45.59 -0.44
C ASN A 285 1.65 -44.62 -1.34
N ASN A 286 1.07 -43.46 -1.70
CA ASN A 286 1.73 -42.43 -2.48
C ASN A 286 2.20 -41.28 -1.58
N GLU A 287 3.43 -40.83 -1.75
CA GLU A 287 3.94 -39.62 -1.10
C GLU A 287 3.26 -38.39 -1.70
N ILE A 288 2.54 -37.64 -0.88
CA ILE A 288 1.81 -36.44 -1.28
C ILE A 288 2.54 -35.15 -0.91
N GLY A 289 3.56 -35.22 -0.08
CA GLY A 289 4.37 -34.11 0.39
C GLY A 289 5.20 -34.43 1.62
N GLU A 290 5.82 -33.39 2.17
CA GLU A 290 6.64 -33.48 3.38
C GLU A 290 6.43 -32.29 4.31
N ILE A 291 6.60 -32.49 5.61
CA ILE A 291 6.61 -31.42 6.61
C ILE A 291 8.00 -30.77 6.60
N THR A 292 8.06 -29.48 6.37
CA THR A 292 9.30 -28.70 6.46
C THR A 292 9.51 -28.10 7.84
N SER A 293 8.44 -27.56 8.43
CA SER A 293 8.41 -27.00 9.79
C SER A 293 7.06 -27.22 10.45
N TYR A 294 7.03 -27.26 11.78
CA TYR A 294 5.80 -27.42 12.52
C TYR A 294 5.90 -26.76 13.90
N ILE A 295 4.76 -26.34 14.44
CA ILE A 295 4.65 -25.80 15.80
C ILE A 295 3.23 -26.00 16.36
N HIS A 296 3.10 -26.03 17.68
CA HIS A 296 1.79 -25.87 18.32
C HIS A 296 1.45 -24.38 18.34
N SER A 297 0.52 -23.95 17.47
CA SER A 297 0.05 -22.58 17.43
C SER A 297 -0.75 -22.26 18.69
N SER A 298 -0.31 -21.25 19.41
CA SER A 298 -1.02 -20.75 20.58
C SER A 298 -2.30 -19.99 20.20
N MET A 299 -2.35 -19.43 18.99
CA MET A 299 -3.50 -18.68 18.48
C MET A 299 -4.62 -19.61 17.99
N LEU A 300 -4.27 -20.69 17.32
CA LEU A 300 -5.22 -21.69 16.80
C LEU A 300 -5.49 -22.82 17.78
N ASN A 301 -4.68 -22.94 18.84
CA ASN A 301 -4.69 -24.06 19.81
C ASN A 301 -4.61 -25.44 19.12
N LYS A 302 -3.82 -25.52 18.03
CA LYS A 302 -3.60 -26.72 17.21
C LYS A 302 -2.17 -26.76 16.70
N PHE A 303 -1.70 -27.93 16.31
CA PHE A 303 -0.46 -28.02 15.55
C PHE A 303 -0.67 -27.52 14.14
N VAL A 304 0.22 -26.66 13.70
CA VAL A 304 0.32 -26.16 12.33
C VAL A 304 1.63 -26.64 11.71
N CYS A 305 1.55 -27.05 10.47
CA CYS A 305 2.70 -27.55 9.70
C CYS A 305 2.85 -26.75 8.40
N LEU A 306 4.06 -26.28 8.14
CA LEU A 306 4.48 -25.87 6.80
C LEU A 306 4.85 -27.14 6.04
N THR A 307 4.34 -27.30 4.83
CA THR A 307 4.54 -28.52 4.03
C THR A 307 4.85 -28.17 2.59
N LEU A 308 5.70 -28.95 1.97
CA LEU A 308 5.87 -28.93 0.53
C LEU A 308 4.92 -29.97 -0.07
N LEU A 309 3.76 -29.52 -0.56
CA LEU A 309 2.62 -30.36 -0.91
C LEU A 309 2.42 -30.47 -2.41
N ASN A 310 2.09 -31.66 -2.90
CA ASN A 310 1.78 -31.91 -4.32
C ASN A 310 0.52 -31.17 -4.76
N LYS A 311 0.45 -30.77 -6.02
CA LYS A 311 -0.59 -29.92 -6.61
C LYS A 311 -2.02 -30.37 -6.32
N GLU A 312 -2.26 -31.67 -6.38
CA GLU A 312 -3.60 -32.28 -6.22
C GLU A 312 -4.19 -32.10 -4.82
N TYR A 313 -3.31 -31.92 -3.82
CA TYR A 313 -3.70 -31.77 -2.40
C TYR A 313 -3.67 -30.31 -1.93
N ARG A 314 -3.22 -29.35 -2.75
CA ARG A 314 -3.20 -27.91 -2.44
C ARG A 314 -4.56 -27.25 -2.63
N ILE A 315 -5.57 -27.76 -1.95
CA ILE A 315 -6.94 -27.25 -1.97
C ILE A 315 -7.22 -26.59 -0.62
N ASN A 316 -7.61 -25.32 -0.64
CA ASN A 316 -7.87 -24.58 0.60
C ASN A 316 -9.07 -25.16 1.34
N ASP A 317 -8.99 -25.21 2.67
CA ASP A 317 -10.03 -25.67 3.60
C ASP A 317 -10.50 -27.12 3.37
N LYS A 318 -9.67 -27.96 2.74
CA LYS A 318 -9.95 -29.37 2.53
C LYS A 318 -9.41 -30.21 3.69
N VAL A 319 -10.26 -31.02 4.28
CA VAL A 319 -9.83 -32.04 5.26
C VAL A 319 -9.26 -33.24 4.52
N ILE A 320 -8.04 -33.63 4.88
CA ILE A 320 -7.36 -34.82 4.37
C ILE A 320 -6.99 -35.75 5.51
N LYS A 321 -7.02 -37.07 5.25
CA LYS A 321 -6.45 -38.10 6.12
C LYS A 321 -5.18 -38.63 5.46
N PHE A 322 -4.13 -38.78 6.22
CA PHE A 322 -2.83 -39.22 5.72
C PHE A 322 -2.05 -39.98 6.79
N THR A 323 -1.15 -40.81 6.36
CA THR A 323 -0.15 -41.43 7.24
C THR A 323 1.09 -40.56 7.26
N LEU A 324 1.55 -40.21 8.46
CA LEU A 324 2.79 -39.48 8.66
C LEU A 324 3.92 -40.48 8.92
N LYS A 325 4.98 -40.43 8.09
CA LYS A 325 6.16 -41.29 8.18
C LYS A 325 7.39 -40.45 8.56
N SER A 326 7.98 -40.76 9.72
CA SER A 326 9.27 -40.21 10.18
C SER A 326 10.18 -41.33 10.66
N GLY A 327 11.13 -41.74 9.83
CA GLY A 327 11.91 -42.97 10.08
C GLY A 327 11.00 -44.19 10.15
N ASP A 328 11.06 -44.91 11.28
CA ASP A 328 10.22 -46.10 11.55
C ASP A 328 8.85 -45.73 12.13
N TYR A 329 8.60 -44.46 12.45
CA TYR A 329 7.35 -43.98 12.97
C TYR A 329 6.30 -43.85 11.87
N LEU A 330 5.18 -44.55 12.05
CA LEU A 330 4.04 -44.51 11.14
C LEU A 330 2.78 -44.31 11.96
N LYS A 331 2.03 -43.24 11.69
CA LYS A 331 0.75 -42.97 12.36
C LYS A 331 -0.20 -42.21 11.46
N GLU A 332 -1.48 -42.53 11.55
CA GLU A 332 -2.53 -41.81 10.85
C GLU A 332 -2.84 -40.47 11.55
N PHE A 333 -3.01 -39.46 10.73
CA PHE A 333 -3.43 -38.11 11.13
C PHE A 333 -4.52 -37.61 10.21
N SER A 334 -5.26 -36.64 10.69
CA SER A 334 -6.12 -35.83 9.85
C SER A 334 -5.77 -34.32 9.99
N GLY A 335 -6.00 -33.56 8.96
CA GLY A 335 -5.73 -32.14 9.00
C GLY A 335 -6.44 -31.39 7.90
N THR A 336 -6.56 -30.09 8.08
CA THR A 336 -7.13 -29.18 7.08
C THR A 336 -6.01 -28.51 6.31
N THR A 337 -5.98 -28.71 5.01
CA THR A 337 -5.04 -28.02 4.13
C THR A 337 -5.46 -26.55 3.95
N THR A 338 -4.52 -25.62 4.00
CA THR A 338 -4.80 -24.19 3.91
C THR A 338 -3.71 -23.46 3.15
N ARG A 339 -4.09 -22.42 2.42
CA ARG A 339 -3.13 -21.48 1.85
C ARG A 339 -2.45 -20.70 2.96
N LEU A 340 -1.17 -20.43 2.78
CA LEU A 340 -0.41 -19.57 3.66
C LEU A 340 -0.75 -18.09 3.40
N PRO A 341 -0.76 -17.22 4.41
CA PRO A 341 -0.49 -17.50 5.83
C PRO A 341 -1.69 -18.20 6.53
N PHE A 342 -1.41 -18.85 7.68
CA PHE A 342 -2.47 -19.47 8.51
C PHE A 342 -3.49 -18.46 9.02
N LEU A 343 -3.03 -17.26 9.35
CA LEU A 343 -3.85 -16.17 9.89
C LEU A 343 -3.77 -15.00 8.92
N LYS A 344 -4.91 -14.62 8.37
CA LYS A 344 -5.02 -13.43 7.51
C LYS A 344 -5.30 -12.21 8.40
N THR A 345 -4.27 -11.65 9.01
CA THR A 345 -4.33 -10.29 9.53
C THR A 345 -3.76 -9.37 8.46
N ASN A 346 -4.37 -8.23 8.19
CA ASN A 346 -3.77 -7.19 7.35
C ASN A 346 -3.59 -5.91 8.18
N ALA A 347 -2.59 -5.11 7.84
CA ALA A 347 -2.28 -3.86 8.54
C ALA A 347 -3.51 -2.95 8.63
N SER A 348 -4.30 -2.89 7.56
CA SER A 348 -5.55 -2.15 7.49
C SER A 348 -6.59 -2.63 8.51
N SER A 349 -6.73 -3.95 8.69
CA SER A 349 -7.63 -4.50 9.71
C SER A 349 -7.17 -4.16 11.12
N GLN A 350 -5.86 -4.22 11.39
CA GLN A 350 -5.31 -3.83 12.69
C GLN A 350 -5.44 -2.32 12.93
N ALA A 351 -5.15 -1.48 11.93
CA ALA A 351 -5.33 -0.03 12.01
C ALA A 351 -6.78 0.32 12.33
N ASN A 352 -7.75 -0.28 11.63
CA ASN A 352 -9.18 -0.07 11.88
C ASN A 352 -9.61 -0.49 13.29
N ILE A 353 -9.06 -1.59 13.83
CA ILE A 353 -9.31 -1.98 15.22
C ILE A 353 -8.81 -0.90 16.18
N LEU A 354 -7.60 -0.37 15.98
CA LEU A 354 -7.04 0.68 16.82
C LEU A 354 -7.85 1.97 16.74
N VAL A 355 -8.26 2.39 15.53
CA VAL A 355 -9.12 3.56 15.32
C VAL A 355 -10.46 3.39 16.06
N ASN A 356 -11.13 2.26 15.90
CA ASN A 356 -12.40 1.99 16.58
C ASN A 356 -12.26 2.00 18.11
N GLN A 357 -11.18 1.41 18.63
CA GLN A 357 -10.89 1.44 20.07
C GLN A 357 -10.63 2.86 20.57
N ALA A 358 -9.88 3.67 19.82
CA ALA A 358 -9.56 5.04 20.14
C ALA A 358 -10.84 5.90 20.18
N VAL A 359 -11.66 5.84 19.13
CA VAL A 359 -12.91 6.59 19.03
C VAL A 359 -13.86 6.20 20.16
N LYS A 360 -14.06 4.90 20.39
CA LYS A 360 -14.91 4.40 21.49
C LYS A 360 -14.41 4.89 22.85
N LYS A 361 -13.09 4.85 23.08
CA LYS A 361 -12.49 5.31 24.33
C LYS A 361 -12.72 6.81 24.49
N TYR A 362 -12.43 7.61 23.49
CA TYR A 362 -12.59 9.06 23.52
C TYR A 362 -14.03 9.50 23.78
N LEU A 363 -15.02 8.86 23.13
CA LEU A 363 -16.44 9.21 23.30
C LEU A 363 -16.99 8.88 24.69
N ASN A 364 -16.37 7.94 25.41
CA ASN A 364 -16.86 7.47 26.71
C ASN A 364 -16.12 8.06 27.92
N THR A 365 -15.16 8.96 27.69
CA THR A 365 -14.35 9.49 28.80
C THR A 365 -14.13 10.99 28.73
N LYS A 366 -13.87 11.57 29.92
CA LYS A 366 -13.30 12.92 30.08
C LYS A 366 -11.96 12.87 30.84
N ASP A 367 -11.48 11.69 31.15
CA ASP A 367 -10.18 11.52 31.81
C ASP A 367 -9.05 11.76 30.82
N VAL A 368 -8.15 12.67 31.16
CA VAL A 368 -6.98 13.05 30.35
C VAL A 368 -6.09 11.86 30.03
N ASN A 369 -5.91 10.91 30.95
CA ASN A 369 -5.10 9.72 30.70
C ASN A 369 -5.74 8.81 29.64
N GLU A 370 -7.04 8.64 29.68
CA GLU A 370 -7.75 7.84 28.68
C GLU A 370 -7.80 8.53 27.30
N ILE A 371 -7.91 9.87 27.29
CA ILE A 371 -7.80 10.66 26.05
C ILE A 371 -6.41 10.51 25.46
N ASN A 372 -5.34 10.57 26.26
CA ASN A 372 -3.97 10.32 25.78
C ASN A 372 -3.80 8.89 25.24
N GLN A 373 -4.44 7.90 25.84
CA GLN A 373 -4.44 6.54 25.29
C GLN A 373 -5.17 6.48 23.93
N ALA A 374 -6.28 7.21 23.75
CA ALA A 374 -6.95 7.27 22.46
C ALA A 374 -6.07 7.94 21.39
N ILE A 375 -5.38 9.03 21.72
CA ILE A 375 -4.40 9.70 20.85
C ILE A 375 -3.28 8.70 20.48
N ASN A 376 -2.74 7.95 21.43
CA ASN A 376 -1.71 6.96 21.17
C ASN A 376 -2.19 5.83 20.25
N LEU A 377 -3.43 5.37 20.40
CA LEU A 377 -4.01 4.35 19.51
C LEU A 377 -4.15 4.86 18.07
N LEU A 378 -4.63 6.11 17.87
CA LEU A 378 -4.71 6.72 16.53
C LEU A 378 -3.31 6.90 15.92
N THR A 379 -2.36 7.34 16.73
CA THR A 379 -0.97 7.50 16.29
C THR A 379 -0.35 6.16 15.84
N LYS A 380 -0.62 5.07 16.57
CA LYS A 380 -0.20 3.71 16.15
C LYS A 380 -0.95 3.23 14.91
N ALA A 381 -2.22 3.62 14.73
CA ALA A 381 -2.94 3.32 13.50
C ALA A 381 -2.30 4.00 12.28
N LEU A 382 -1.80 5.23 12.41
CA LEU A 382 -1.04 5.92 11.36
C LEU A 382 0.28 5.23 11.03
N TYR A 383 0.93 4.55 11.99
CA TYR A 383 2.12 3.75 11.71
C TYR A 383 1.82 2.54 10.81
N LEU A 384 0.63 1.93 10.99
CA LEU A 384 0.17 0.80 10.17
C LEU A 384 -0.36 1.24 8.80
N GLU A 385 -1.03 2.39 8.74
CA GLU A 385 -1.59 2.99 7.52
C GLU A 385 -1.20 4.46 7.39
N PRO A 386 0.03 4.76 6.92
CA PRO A 386 0.54 6.14 6.86
C PRO A 386 -0.21 7.08 5.91
N HIS A 387 -1.08 6.55 5.06
CA HIS A 387 -1.86 7.32 4.08
C HIS A 387 -3.36 7.40 4.41
N ASN A 388 -3.78 6.96 5.60
CA ASN A 388 -5.19 6.96 5.99
C ASN A 388 -5.62 8.35 6.47
N GLU A 389 -6.28 9.12 5.60
CA GLU A 389 -6.70 10.51 5.85
C GLU A 389 -7.64 10.62 7.05
N ASP A 390 -8.64 9.72 7.17
CA ASP A 390 -9.62 9.73 8.26
C ASP A 390 -8.96 9.61 9.63
N THR A 391 -7.86 8.87 9.71
CA THR A 391 -7.09 8.70 10.96
C THR A 391 -6.34 9.99 11.32
N TYR A 392 -5.74 10.69 10.34
CA TYR A 392 -5.12 12.00 10.56
C TYR A 392 -6.16 13.03 11.05
N GLU A 393 -7.30 13.09 10.40
CA GLU A 393 -8.39 14.02 10.77
C GLU A 393 -8.91 13.73 12.18
N SER A 394 -9.16 12.46 12.50
CA SER A 394 -9.61 12.05 13.83
C SER A 394 -8.61 12.41 14.91
N LEU A 395 -7.32 12.16 14.67
CA LEU A 395 -6.23 12.50 15.59
C LEU A 395 -6.16 14.03 15.82
N ALA A 396 -6.18 14.81 14.75
CA ALA A 396 -6.08 16.25 14.82
C ALA A 396 -7.29 16.88 15.55
N VAL A 397 -8.50 16.41 15.28
CA VAL A 397 -9.71 16.88 15.97
C VAL A 397 -9.68 16.56 17.47
N ILE A 398 -9.20 15.39 17.86
CA ILE A 398 -9.07 15.04 19.29
C ILE A 398 -7.98 15.88 19.95
N LEU A 399 -6.87 16.14 19.29
CA LEU A 399 -5.81 17.01 19.80
C LEU A 399 -6.30 18.44 19.99
N ASP A 400 -6.98 19.02 19.01
CA ASP A 400 -7.55 20.39 19.08
C ASP A 400 -8.53 20.54 20.25
N LYS A 401 -9.46 19.59 20.40
CA LYS A 401 -10.45 19.60 21.48
C LYS A 401 -9.87 19.41 22.89
N ASN A 402 -8.59 19.05 22.98
CA ASN A 402 -7.87 18.87 24.26
C ASN A 402 -6.71 19.86 24.42
N ASP A 403 -6.87 21.07 23.86
CA ASP A 403 -5.94 22.20 23.96
C ASP A 403 -4.52 21.94 23.43
N ARG A 404 -4.35 20.90 22.55
CA ARG A 404 -3.08 20.53 21.90
C ARG A 404 -3.05 21.01 20.44
N GLN A 405 -3.42 22.29 20.23
CA GLN A 405 -3.61 22.88 18.90
C GLN A 405 -2.35 22.85 18.02
N ASP A 406 -1.16 23.07 18.58
CA ASP A 406 0.10 23.02 17.80
C ASP A 406 0.35 21.63 17.21
N GLU A 407 0.02 20.61 17.98
CA GLU A 407 0.13 19.23 17.51
C GLU A 407 -0.96 18.90 16.46
N ALA A 408 -2.17 19.38 16.65
CA ALA A 408 -3.25 19.24 15.68
C ALA A 408 -2.87 19.88 14.33
N ILE A 409 -2.33 21.10 14.35
CA ILE A 409 -1.83 21.78 13.15
C ILE A 409 -0.75 20.98 12.46
N LYS A 410 0.25 20.46 13.22
CA LYS A 410 1.33 19.63 12.68
C LYS A 410 0.81 18.37 11.99
N VAL A 411 -0.15 17.69 12.61
CA VAL A 411 -0.78 16.48 12.07
C VAL A 411 -1.49 16.77 10.74
N ILE A 412 -2.27 17.84 10.67
CA ILE A 412 -2.97 18.21 9.43
C ILE A 412 -2.02 18.72 8.35
N GLN A 413 -0.96 19.45 8.70
CA GLN A 413 0.06 19.84 7.74
C GLN A 413 0.77 18.62 7.12
N ASP A 414 0.98 17.56 7.89
CA ASP A 414 1.55 16.32 7.37
C ASP A 414 0.56 15.59 6.46
N LEU A 415 -0.75 15.61 6.77
CA LEU A 415 -1.78 15.10 5.85
C LEU A 415 -1.80 15.87 4.52
N ILE A 416 -1.69 17.20 4.54
CA ILE A 416 -1.65 18.02 3.32
C ILE A 416 -0.41 17.68 2.46
N LYS A 417 0.73 17.31 3.05
CA LYS A 417 1.91 16.85 2.29
C LYS A 417 1.65 15.51 1.58
N ILE A 418 0.82 14.64 2.17
CA ILE A 418 0.43 13.34 1.61
C ILE A 418 -0.64 13.52 0.53
N ASN A 419 -1.68 14.30 0.84
CA ASN A 419 -2.77 14.64 -0.08
C ASN A 419 -3.02 16.15 -0.08
N PRO A 420 -2.39 16.91 -0.99
CA PRO A 420 -2.60 18.36 -1.11
C PRO A 420 -4.03 18.75 -1.52
N ASP A 421 -4.82 17.82 -2.04
CA ASP A 421 -6.20 18.05 -2.50
C ASP A 421 -7.25 17.66 -1.44
N SER A 422 -6.85 17.34 -0.21
CA SER A 422 -7.77 16.98 0.88
C SER A 422 -8.57 18.20 1.35
N VAL A 423 -9.84 18.25 0.98
CA VAL A 423 -10.77 19.35 1.34
C VAL A 423 -10.91 19.47 2.86
N MET A 424 -10.98 18.33 3.56
CA MET A 424 -11.16 18.31 5.01
C MET A 424 -9.89 18.75 5.76
N ALA A 425 -8.71 18.38 5.26
CA ALA A 425 -7.45 18.84 5.84
C ALA A 425 -7.34 20.37 5.81
N HIS A 426 -7.57 21.00 4.67
CA HIS A 426 -7.56 22.46 4.54
C HIS A 426 -8.68 23.12 5.38
N THR A 427 -9.84 22.47 5.49
CA THR A 427 -10.95 22.98 6.34
C THR A 427 -10.53 22.96 7.82
N ASN A 428 -10.01 21.84 8.31
CA ASN A 428 -9.56 21.69 9.70
C ASN A 428 -8.40 22.66 10.01
N LEU A 429 -7.43 22.79 9.11
CA LEU A 429 -6.31 23.71 9.29
C LEU A 429 -6.77 25.17 9.37
N SER A 430 -7.76 25.57 8.55
CA SER A 430 -8.38 26.89 8.63
C SER A 430 -9.02 27.14 10.00
N ILE A 431 -9.73 26.14 10.54
CA ILE A 431 -10.37 26.25 11.87
C ILE A 431 -9.30 26.40 12.96
N PHE A 432 -8.25 25.58 12.94
CA PHE A 432 -7.20 25.61 13.95
C PHE A 432 -6.40 26.91 13.91
N TYR A 433 -6.10 27.45 12.71
CA TYR A 433 -5.46 28.77 12.58
C TYR A 433 -6.37 29.90 13.07
N MET A 434 -7.69 29.83 12.81
CA MET A 434 -8.64 30.84 13.31
C MET A 434 -8.67 30.85 14.83
N GLN A 435 -8.73 29.69 15.49
CA GLN A 435 -8.72 29.55 16.95
C GLN A 435 -7.42 30.12 17.58
N LYS A 436 -6.28 30.02 16.87
CA LYS A 436 -4.99 30.59 17.30
C LYS A 436 -4.82 32.08 16.97
N GLY A 437 -5.80 32.71 16.29
CA GLY A 437 -5.73 34.10 15.87
C GLY A 437 -4.88 34.35 14.61
N PHE A 438 -4.47 33.32 13.87
CA PHE A 438 -3.74 33.44 12.62
C PHE A 438 -4.70 33.64 11.44
N ILE A 439 -5.38 34.80 11.42
CA ILE A 439 -6.54 35.08 10.53
C ILE A 439 -6.17 34.93 9.06
N GLU A 440 -5.05 35.50 8.63
CA GLU A 440 -4.60 35.45 7.21
C GLU A 440 -4.34 34.01 6.74
N LEU A 441 -3.67 33.17 7.57
CA LEU A 441 -3.45 31.75 7.26
C LEU A 441 -4.77 30.98 7.22
N ALA A 442 -5.69 31.28 8.15
CA ALA A 442 -7.01 30.65 8.20
C ALA A 442 -7.84 30.95 6.94
N GLU A 443 -7.83 32.21 6.47
CA GLU A 443 -8.54 32.62 5.26
C GLU A 443 -7.95 31.98 4.00
N ASN A 444 -6.62 31.87 3.93
CA ASN A 444 -5.95 31.17 2.84
C ASN A 444 -6.36 29.69 2.75
N GLU A 445 -6.31 28.97 3.86
CA GLU A 445 -6.70 27.54 3.88
C GLU A 445 -8.19 27.37 3.56
N LYS A 446 -9.04 28.27 4.01
CA LYS A 446 -10.48 28.30 3.67
C LYS A 446 -10.69 28.51 2.17
N ALA A 447 -9.94 29.41 1.55
CA ALA A 447 -10.02 29.66 0.11
C ALA A 447 -9.61 28.41 -0.69
N ILE A 448 -8.52 27.71 -0.29
CA ILE A 448 -8.08 26.46 -0.90
C ILE A 448 -9.16 25.38 -0.76
N SER A 449 -9.66 25.15 0.45
CA SER A 449 -10.74 24.18 0.72
C SER A 449 -11.99 24.45 -0.14
N THR A 450 -12.38 25.73 -0.28
CA THR A 450 -13.53 26.12 -1.10
C THR A 450 -13.28 25.86 -2.59
N SER A 451 -12.09 26.19 -3.09
CA SER A 451 -11.68 25.92 -4.47
C SER A 451 -11.67 24.43 -4.79
N LEU A 452 -11.09 23.61 -3.92
CA LEU A 452 -11.06 22.15 -4.06
C LEU A 452 -12.47 21.54 -4.06
N ARG A 453 -13.37 22.03 -3.18
CA ARG A 453 -14.77 21.60 -3.12
C ARG A 453 -15.52 21.93 -4.41
N MET A 454 -15.30 23.13 -4.96
CA MET A 454 -15.89 23.53 -6.24
C MET A 454 -15.36 22.65 -7.39
N THR A 455 -14.06 22.37 -7.42
CA THR A 455 -13.44 21.51 -8.43
C THR A 455 -13.96 20.08 -8.33
N ALA A 456 -14.11 19.54 -7.12
CA ALA A 456 -14.70 18.21 -6.90
C ALA A 456 -16.17 18.17 -7.36
N ALA A 457 -16.97 19.19 -7.00
CA ALA A 457 -18.36 19.29 -7.44
C ALA A 457 -18.51 19.36 -8.97
N VAL A 458 -17.57 20.03 -9.65
CA VAL A 458 -17.52 20.05 -11.14
C VAL A 458 -17.11 18.68 -11.71
N LYS A 459 -16.18 17.96 -11.06
CA LYS A 459 -15.79 16.60 -11.48
C LYS A 459 -16.89 15.56 -11.23
N ASP A 460 -17.64 15.71 -10.13
CA ASP A 460 -18.79 14.85 -9.80
C ASP A 460 -20.05 15.21 -10.58
N MET A 461 -20.09 16.38 -11.20
CA MET A 461 -20.99 16.68 -12.29
C MET A 461 -20.55 15.90 -13.55
N LYS A 462 -20.49 14.55 -13.48
CA LYS A 462 -20.75 13.76 -14.67
C LYS A 462 -22.08 14.28 -15.20
N PRO A 463 -22.22 14.54 -16.52
CA PRO A 463 -23.54 14.76 -17.07
C PRO A 463 -24.35 13.50 -16.71
N THR A 464 -25.12 13.58 -15.64
CA THR A 464 -26.21 12.64 -15.44
C THR A 464 -26.99 12.77 -16.72
N ARG A 465 -27.07 11.68 -17.52
CA ARG A 465 -28.00 11.66 -18.67
C ARG A 465 -29.31 12.20 -18.12
N PRO A 466 -29.85 13.29 -18.66
CA PRO A 466 -31.08 13.86 -18.15
C PRO A 466 -32.08 12.73 -18.08
N ASP A 467 -32.85 12.66 -17.00
CA ASP A 467 -33.91 11.67 -16.89
C ASP A 467 -34.80 11.88 -18.11
N GLN A 468 -34.74 10.92 -19.03
CA GLN A 468 -35.46 11.02 -20.33
C GLN A 468 -36.95 11.29 -20.12
N THR A 469 -37.50 10.88 -18.99
CA THR A 469 -38.89 11.12 -18.60
C THR A 469 -39.14 12.58 -18.29
N GLU A 470 -38.25 13.21 -17.52
CA GLU A 470 -38.38 14.63 -17.18
C GLU A 470 -38.04 15.52 -18.39
N THR A 471 -37.06 15.17 -19.21
CA THR A 471 -36.76 15.89 -20.46
C THR A 471 -37.92 15.81 -21.45
N LYS A 472 -38.58 14.67 -21.60
CA LYS A 472 -39.79 14.53 -22.43
C LYS A 472 -40.96 15.35 -21.90
N ARG A 473 -41.14 15.42 -20.58
CA ARG A 473 -42.16 16.26 -19.97
C ARG A 473 -41.92 17.74 -20.25
N ARG A 474 -40.66 18.21 -20.06
CA ARG A 474 -40.28 19.59 -20.40
C ARG A 474 -40.47 19.90 -21.88
N LEU A 475 -40.09 18.95 -22.77
CA LEU A 475 -40.29 19.10 -24.19
C LEU A 475 -41.78 19.31 -24.55
N ASN A 476 -42.66 18.46 -24.02
CA ASN A 476 -44.10 18.60 -24.24
C ASN A 476 -44.63 19.96 -23.79
N MET A 477 -44.20 20.43 -22.65
CA MET A 477 -44.57 21.75 -22.14
C MET A 477 -44.13 22.87 -23.11
N PHE A 478 -42.92 22.83 -23.66
CA PHE A 478 -42.46 23.84 -24.63
C PHE A 478 -43.22 23.72 -25.97
N LEU A 479 -43.54 22.51 -26.42
CA LEU A 479 -44.29 22.29 -27.64
C LEU A 479 -45.74 22.79 -27.50
N GLU A 480 -46.37 22.68 -26.33
CA GLU A 480 -47.69 23.26 -26.05
C GLU A 480 -47.65 24.81 -26.13
N VAL A 481 -46.58 25.44 -25.58
CA VAL A 481 -46.41 26.89 -25.73
C VAL A 481 -46.21 27.28 -27.18
N LEU A 482 -45.41 26.52 -27.95
CA LEU A 482 -45.18 26.81 -29.36
C LEU A 482 -46.40 26.54 -30.28
N ALA A 483 -47.37 25.73 -29.82
CA ALA A 483 -48.64 25.55 -30.48
C ALA A 483 -49.55 26.79 -30.35
N ILE A 484 -49.35 27.60 -29.28
CA ILE A 484 -50.08 28.85 -29.05
C ILE A 484 -49.34 30.02 -29.72
N ASP A 485 -48.01 30.11 -29.48
CA ASP A 485 -47.13 31.14 -30.06
C ASP A 485 -45.85 30.50 -30.62
N SER A 486 -45.78 30.26 -31.91
CA SER A 486 -44.63 29.72 -32.61
C SER A 486 -43.40 30.64 -32.59
N ASN A 487 -43.56 31.91 -32.22
CA ASN A 487 -42.49 32.88 -32.14
C ASN A 487 -42.03 33.14 -30.70
N ASP A 488 -42.44 32.34 -29.71
CA ASP A 488 -41.89 32.46 -28.36
C ASP A 488 -40.42 32.08 -28.33
N PRO A 489 -39.48 32.99 -28.02
CA PRO A 489 -38.05 32.70 -28.07
C PRO A 489 -37.62 31.73 -26.97
N LEU A 490 -38.27 31.74 -25.78
CA LEU A 490 -37.92 30.88 -24.68
C LEU A 490 -38.38 29.45 -24.93
N ALA A 491 -39.55 29.27 -25.48
CA ALA A 491 -40.06 27.95 -25.85
C ALA A 491 -39.26 27.33 -26.98
N ASN A 492 -38.82 28.11 -27.99
CA ASN A 492 -37.97 27.64 -29.08
C ASN A 492 -36.60 27.16 -28.57
N ILE A 493 -35.89 27.92 -27.72
CA ILE A 493 -34.61 27.47 -27.16
C ILE A 493 -34.81 26.25 -26.24
N GLY A 494 -35.88 26.24 -25.42
CA GLY A 494 -36.23 25.14 -24.53
C GLY A 494 -36.51 23.84 -25.27
N ALA A 495 -37.33 23.88 -26.32
CA ALA A 495 -37.63 22.72 -27.19
C ALA A 495 -36.35 22.21 -27.87
N GLY A 496 -35.57 23.10 -28.48
CA GLY A 496 -34.31 22.76 -29.13
C GLY A 496 -33.31 22.09 -28.17
N SER A 497 -33.17 22.61 -26.95
CA SER A 497 -32.33 22.02 -25.92
C SER A 497 -32.84 20.65 -25.47
N CYS A 498 -34.15 20.48 -25.26
CA CYS A 498 -34.72 19.19 -24.89
C CYS A 498 -34.53 18.13 -26.00
N PHE A 499 -34.72 18.49 -27.28
CA PHE A 499 -34.43 17.58 -28.40
C PHE A 499 -32.95 17.19 -28.43
N TYR A 500 -32.02 18.12 -28.16
CA TYR A 500 -30.60 17.83 -28.06
C TYR A 500 -30.28 16.86 -26.89
N GLU A 501 -30.87 17.08 -25.72
CA GLU A 501 -30.72 16.21 -24.54
C GLU A 501 -31.28 14.79 -24.79
N LEU A 502 -32.30 14.65 -25.67
CA LEU A 502 -32.87 13.39 -26.10
C LEU A 502 -32.14 12.74 -27.29
N GLU A 503 -30.97 13.31 -27.67
CA GLU A 503 -30.17 12.86 -28.82
C GLU A 503 -30.91 12.94 -30.18
N GLN A 504 -31.99 13.72 -30.27
CA GLN A 504 -32.76 14.00 -31.46
C GLN A 504 -32.21 15.27 -32.14
N PHE A 505 -31.01 15.17 -32.67
CA PHE A 505 -30.23 16.34 -33.10
C PHE A 505 -30.85 17.02 -34.33
N THR A 506 -31.44 16.24 -35.25
CA THR A 506 -32.09 16.76 -36.45
C THR A 506 -33.34 17.56 -36.10
N GLU A 507 -34.11 17.09 -35.14
CA GLU A 507 -35.33 17.74 -34.64
C GLU A 507 -35.02 19.00 -33.83
N ALA A 508 -33.88 19.09 -33.18
CA ALA A 508 -33.44 20.26 -32.42
C ALA A 508 -33.15 21.47 -33.33
N ILE A 509 -32.56 21.25 -34.50
CA ILE A 509 -32.04 22.28 -35.41
C ILE A 509 -33.09 23.37 -35.75
N PRO A 510 -34.32 23.04 -36.23
CA PRO A 510 -35.30 24.05 -36.63
C PRO A 510 -35.70 24.99 -35.46
N TYR A 511 -35.82 24.48 -34.24
CA TYR A 511 -36.17 25.30 -33.08
C TYR A 511 -35.01 26.23 -32.66
N LEU A 512 -33.79 25.75 -32.73
CA LEU A 512 -32.60 26.57 -32.42
C LEU A 512 -32.39 27.66 -33.47
N LEU A 513 -32.59 27.35 -34.76
CA LEU A 513 -32.54 28.34 -35.85
C LEU A 513 -33.64 29.39 -35.68
N LYS A 514 -34.85 28.97 -35.31
CA LYS A 514 -35.94 29.89 -35.01
C LYS A 514 -35.63 30.78 -33.86
N ASN A 515 -35.04 30.24 -32.77
CA ASN A 515 -34.59 31.05 -31.64
C ASN A 515 -33.58 32.13 -32.09
N LEU A 516 -32.56 31.77 -32.87
CA LEU A 516 -31.58 32.71 -33.39
C LEU A 516 -32.18 33.78 -34.32
N SER A 517 -33.23 33.46 -35.08
CA SER A 517 -33.93 34.44 -35.87
C SER A 517 -34.68 35.48 -35.02
N LEU A 518 -35.14 35.08 -33.84
CA LEU A 518 -35.85 35.92 -32.88
C LEU A 518 -34.93 36.64 -31.91
N LYS A 519 -33.83 35.95 -31.50
CA LYS A 519 -32.81 36.45 -30.61
C LYS A 519 -31.41 36.19 -31.18
N PRO A 520 -30.90 37.03 -32.09
CA PRO A 520 -29.60 36.81 -32.75
C PRO A 520 -28.38 36.77 -31.86
N ASN A 521 -28.54 37.22 -30.61
CA ASN A 521 -27.44 37.30 -29.64
C ASN A 521 -27.46 36.18 -28.59
N ASN A 522 -28.14 35.06 -28.81
CA ASN A 522 -28.24 33.96 -27.86
C ASN A 522 -27.05 32.98 -28.04
N LEU A 523 -26.03 33.10 -27.16
CA LEU A 523 -24.84 32.25 -27.16
C LEU A 523 -25.13 30.77 -26.96
N ASP A 524 -26.13 30.43 -26.11
CA ASP A 524 -26.51 29.04 -25.85
C ASP A 524 -27.12 28.39 -27.08
N ALA A 525 -27.93 29.15 -27.84
CA ALA A 525 -28.48 28.67 -29.09
C ALA A 525 -27.39 28.41 -30.15
N TYR A 526 -26.40 29.29 -30.29
CA TYR A 526 -25.26 29.06 -31.17
C TYR A 526 -24.48 27.82 -30.75
N PHE A 527 -24.22 27.65 -29.47
CA PHE A 527 -23.47 26.52 -28.96
C PHE A 527 -24.18 25.18 -29.19
N THR A 528 -25.44 25.09 -28.76
CA THR A 528 -26.23 23.84 -28.93
C THR A 528 -26.45 23.52 -30.41
N LEU A 529 -26.69 24.51 -31.27
CA LEU A 529 -26.83 24.33 -32.69
C LEU A 529 -25.55 23.80 -33.34
N SER A 530 -24.39 24.34 -32.94
CA SER A 530 -23.08 23.84 -33.40
C SER A 530 -22.89 22.38 -33.04
N GLN A 531 -23.26 22.00 -31.81
CA GLN A 531 -23.20 20.59 -31.37
C GLN A 531 -24.15 19.70 -32.16
N CYS A 532 -25.37 20.15 -32.45
CA CYS A 532 -26.33 19.38 -33.30
C CYS A 532 -25.74 19.12 -34.69
N TYR A 533 -25.12 20.14 -35.31
CA TYR A 533 -24.51 19.98 -36.63
C TYR A 533 -23.29 19.07 -36.60
N LEU A 534 -22.48 19.10 -35.51
CA LEU A 534 -21.39 18.15 -35.34
C LEU A 534 -21.89 16.71 -35.22
N LYS A 535 -22.92 16.47 -34.40
CA LYS A 535 -23.52 15.14 -34.23
C LYS A 535 -24.21 14.59 -35.49
N THR A 536 -24.67 15.48 -36.37
CA THR A 536 -25.24 15.12 -37.67
C THR A 536 -24.22 15.13 -38.82
N ALA A 537 -22.90 15.20 -38.52
CA ALA A 537 -21.80 15.24 -39.48
C ALA A 537 -21.84 16.40 -40.49
N ASN A 538 -22.55 17.47 -40.18
CA ASN A 538 -22.65 18.68 -41.03
C ASN A 538 -21.56 19.68 -40.63
N TYR A 539 -20.29 19.31 -40.77
CA TYR A 539 -19.13 20.05 -40.26
C TYR A 539 -19.04 21.49 -40.78
N ARG A 540 -19.42 21.74 -42.05
CA ARG A 540 -19.39 23.10 -42.62
C ARG A 540 -20.35 24.05 -41.89
N GLN A 541 -21.56 23.58 -41.58
CA GLN A 541 -22.55 24.40 -40.87
C GLN A 541 -22.15 24.55 -39.37
N ALA A 542 -21.63 23.47 -38.77
CA ALA A 542 -21.11 23.54 -37.41
C ALA A 542 -20.04 24.62 -37.29
N GLU A 543 -19.09 24.68 -38.21
CA GLU A 543 -18.00 25.69 -38.21
C GLU A 543 -18.53 27.11 -38.36
N ASP A 544 -19.49 27.37 -39.26
CA ASP A 544 -20.13 28.68 -39.41
C ASP A 544 -20.76 29.18 -38.10
N PHE A 545 -21.53 28.31 -37.43
CA PHE A 545 -22.18 28.69 -36.18
C PHE A 545 -21.20 28.81 -35.00
N ILE A 546 -20.12 28.02 -34.96
CA ILE A 546 -19.01 28.17 -34.01
C ILE A 546 -18.34 29.54 -34.16
N GLN A 547 -18.02 29.92 -35.40
CA GLN A 547 -17.35 31.23 -35.66
C GLN A 547 -18.24 32.40 -35.27
N ARG A 548 -19.55 32.34 -35.57
CA ARG A 548 -20.49 33.39 -35.14
C ARG A 548 -20.63 33.44 -33.61
N GLY A 549 -20.69 32.26 -32.96
CA GLY A 549 -20.72 32.17 -31.50
C GLY A 549 -19.45 32.74 -30.87
N LEU A 550 -18.26 32.46 -31.41
CA LEU A 550 -16.97 32.99 -30.96
C LEU A 550 -16.91 34.51 -31.06
N ILE A 551 -17.34 35.08 -32.20
CA ILE A 551 -17.38 36.55 -32.38
C ILE A 551 -18.25 37.19 -31.29
N LEU A 552 -19.42 36.66 -31.06
CA LEU A 552 -20.35 37.16 -30.04
C LEU A 552 -19.82 37.00 -28.61
N ALA A 553 -19.21 35.85 -28.31
CA ALA A 553 -18.60 35.57 -27.01
C ALA A 553 -17.41 36.52 -26.71
N ASN A 554 -16.57 36.77 -27.72
CA ASN A 554 -15.48 37.75 -27.60
C ASN A 554 -16.00 39.18 -27.38
N GLN A 555 -17.06 39.59 -28.09
CA GLN A 555 -17.67 40.92 -27.88
C GLN A 555 -18.22 41.12 -26.46
N ARG A 556 -18.58 40.01 -25.77
CA ARG A 556 -19.10 40.01 -24.39
C ARG A 556 -18.03 39.74 -23.34
N ASN A 557 -16.80 39.44 -23.73
CA ASN A 557 -15.73 38.97 -22.83
C ASN A 557 -16.12 37.73 -22.02
N ASP A 558 -16.94 36.82 -22.61
CA ASP A 558 -17.38 35.57 -21.96
C ASP A 558 -16.33 34.47 -22.18
N LEU A 559 -15.32 34.45 -21.31
CA LEU A 559 -14.20 33.51 -21.39
C LEU A 559 -14.65 32.04 -21.34
N ALA A 560 -15.71 31.71 -20.60
CA ALA A 560 -16.23 30.34 -20.51
C ALA A 560 -16.80 29.87 -21.85
N LYS A 561 -17.57 30.73 -22.53
CA LYS A 561 -18.12 30.43 -23.85
C LYS A 561 -17.05 30.44 -24.94
N ILE A 562 -16.05 31.34 -24.88
CA ILE A 562 -14.91 31.33 -25.80
C ILE A 562 -14.22 29.96 -25.75
N ASN A 563 -13.80 29.50 -24.57
CA ASN A 563 -13.16 28.21 -24.40
C ASN A 563 -14.03 27.06 -24.92
N SER A 564 -15.35 27.11 -24.65
CA SER A 564 -16.29 26.06 -25.09
C SER A 564 -16.38 25.97 -26.62
N PHE A 565 -16.44 27.09 -27.33
CA PHE A 565 -16.48 27.13 -28.80
C PHE A 565 -15.13 26.74 -29.41
N GLU A 566 -14.00 27.12 -28.80
CA GLU A 566 -12.66 26.70 -29.24
C GLU A 566 -12.47 25.19 -29.16
N LEU A 567 -12.99 24.53 -28.11
CA LEU A 567 -13.00 23.08 -28.00
C LEU A 567 -13.77 22.43 -29.15
N LEU A 568 -14.98 22.93 -29.49
CA LEU A 568 -15.74 22.42 -30.63
C LEU A 568 -15.03 22.64 -31.97
N SER A 569 -14.35 23.79 -32.15
CA SER A 569 -13.57 24.07 -33.36
C SER A 569 -12.40 23.08 -33.53
N ASN A 570 -11.73 22.71 -32.42
CA ASN A 570 -10.67 21.71 -32.43
C ASN A 570 -11.20 20.29 -32.71
N GLU A 571 -12.41 19.96 -32.24
CA GLU A 571 -13.07 18.68 -32.55
C GLU A 571 -13.28 18.52 -34.06
N ILE A 572 -13.72 19.59 -34.76
CA ILE A 572 -13.87 19.59 -36.24
C ILE A 572 -12.52 19.34 -36.92
N LYS A 573 -11.46 20.02 -36.50
CA LYS A 573 -10.12 19.86 -37.10
C LYS A 573 -9.60 18.43 -36.98
N ASN A 574 -9.87 17.79 -35.85
CA ASN A 574 -9.44 16.41 -35.59
C ASN A 574 -10.31 15.36 -36.31
N SER A 575 -11.54 15.71 -36.69
CA SER A 575 -12.47 14.81 -37.40
C SER A 575 -12.31 14.87 -38.92
N ASN A 576 -11.55 15.83 -39.45
CA ASN A 576 -11.25 15.99 -40.88
C ASN A 576 -9.87 15.42 -41.27
N VAL A 577 -9.19 14.69 -40.40
CA VAL A 577 -7.98 13.90 -40.63
C VAL A 577 -8.35 12.42 -40.65
#